data_2182f210e4e095b0014c5b5478647c0f
#
_entry.id   2182f210e4e095b0014c5b5478647c0f
#
_cell.length_a   1.000
_cell.length_b   1.000
_cell.length_c   1.000
_cell.angle_alpha   90.00
_cell.angle_beta   90.00
_cell.angle_gamma   90.00
#
_symmetry.space_group_name_H-M   'P 1'
#
loop_
_entity.id
_entity.type
_entity.pdbx_description
1 polymer ?
#
loop_
_entity_poly.entity_id
_entity_poly.type
_entity_poly.pdbx_seq_one_letter_code
_entity_poly.pdbx_strand_id
1 'polypeptide(L)'
;PDVKFIINGAGFGKIGETEALAMEEETGMVDVNCRALTAVTRLVLPYMSENSRILQFASAAAFLPQPRFAVYAATKSFVLSYSRALAMELKSRQIYVTAACPGPVKTEFFDIAETTGEIPLYKRLVMANPKKVVKKALRDSMMGKRVSVYGPLMKVFFLLVKVFPHDFILSLLFSA
;
A
#
# COMPACT_ATOMS: atom_id res chain seq x y z
N PRO A 1 -10.22 3.26 26.67
CA PRO A 1 -9.81 2.02 26.00
C PRO A 1 -8.29 1.98 25.87
N ASP A 2 -7.69 0.77 25.83
CA ASP A 2 -6.27 0.56 25.54
C ASP A 2 -6.15 -0.25 24.24
N VAL A 3 -5.79 0.42 23.15
CA VAL A 3 -5.72 -0.18 21.83
C VAL A 3 -4.30 -0.70 21.58
N LYS A 4 -4.12 -2.00 21.53
CA LYS A 4 -2.81 -2.64 21.30
C LYS A 4 -2.46 -2.85 19.83
N PHE A 5 -3.46 -2.94 18.97
CA PHE A 5 -3.24 -3.17 17.55
C PHE A 5 -4.32 -2.51 16.70
N ILE A 6 -3.92 -1.73 15.71
CA ILE A 6 -4.81 -1.19 14.68
C ILE A 6 -4.34 -1.66 13.30
N ILE A 7 -5.29 -2.05 12.46
CA ILE A 7 -5.04 -2.43 11.07
C ILE A 7 -5.90 -1.56 10.17
N ASN A 8 -5.26 -0.67 9.40
CA ASN A 8 -5.91 0.12 8.36
C ASN A 8 -5.79 -0.66 7.04
N GLY A 9 -6.78 -1.49 6.75
CA GLY A 9 -6.83 -2.35 5.58
C GLY A 9 -7.85 -1.92 4.53
N ALA A 10 -8.74 -0.98 4.85
CA ALA A 10 -9.69 -0.45 3.89
C ALA A 10 -8.98 0.30 2.75
N GLY A 11 -9.45 0.10 1.52
CA GLY A 11 -8.89 0.76 0.36
C GLY A 11 -9.32 0.09 -0.93
N PHE A 12 -9.44 0.87 -1.99
CA PHE A 12 -9.73 0.38 -3.32
C PHE A 12 -8.89 1.10 -4.37
N GLY A 13 -8.92 0.59 -5.60
CA GLY A 13 -8.26 1.20 -6.75
C GLY A 13 -9.14 1.08 -7.98
N LYS A 14 -8.98 1.97 -8.95
CA LYS A 14 -9.59 1.94 -10.27
C LYS A 14 -8.51 2.06 -11.33
N ILE A 15 -8.55 1.14 -12.29
CA ILE A 15 -7.60 1.08 -13.41
C ILE A 15 -8.25 1.74 -14.61
N GLY A 16 -7.63 2.75 -15.15
CA GLY A 16 -8.08 3.51 -16.30
C GLY A 16 -7.22 4.75 -16.47
N GLU A 17 -7.29 5.36 -17.64
CA GLU A 17 -6.71 6.68 -17.85
C GLU A 17 -7.53 7.73 -17.11
N THR A 18 -6.89 8.77 -16.60
CA THR A 18 -7.52 9.81 -15.78
C THR A 18 -8.77 10.43 -16.47
N GLU A 19 -8.71 10.64 -17.78
CA GLU A 19 -9.84 11.18 -18.54
C GLU A 19 -11.00 10.18 -18.71
N ALA A 20 -10.75 8.88 -18.55
CA ALA A 20 -11.74 7.83 -18.72
C ALA A 20 -12.41 7.41 -17.41
N LEU A 21 -11.82 7.72 -16.26
CA LEU A 21 -12.38 7.43 -14.94
C LEU A 21 -13.32 8.55 -14.49
N ALA A 22 -14.39 8.19 -13.78
CA ALA A 22 -15.23 9.20 -13.14
C ALA A 22 -14.44 9.92 -12.03
N MET A 23 -14.64 11.24 -11.91
CA MET A 23 -13.97 12.06 -10.89
C MET A 23 -14.24 11.52 -9.47
N GLU A 24 -15.43 11.03 -9.22
CA GLU A 24 -15.87 10.45 -7.95
C GLU A 24 -15.09 9.17 -7.61
N GLU A 25 -14.68 8.39 -8.60
CA GLU A 25 -13.85 7.20 -8.39
C GLU A 25 -12.42 7.60 -8.00
N GLU A 26 -11.84 8.60 -8.66
CA GLU A 26 -10.50 9.09 -8.33
C GLU A 26 -10.46 9.77 -6.96
N THR A 27 -11.39 10.69 -6.69
CA THR A 27 -11.47 11.37 -5.39
C THR A 27 -11.83 10.42 -4.26
N GLY A 28 -12.70 9.43 -4.53
CA GLY A 28 -13.05 8.36 -3.60
C GLY A 28 -11.83 7.51 -3.19
N MET A 29 -10.90 7.23 -4.11
CA MET A 29 -9.63 6.59 -3.75
C MET A 29 -8.82 7.43 -2.76
N VAL A 30 -8.76 8.74 -2.94
CA VAL A 30 -8.07 9.66 -2.00
C VAL A 30 -8.77 9.67 -0.64
N ASP A 31 -10.09 9.73 -0.64
CA ASP A 31 -10.90 9.75 0.57
C ASP A 31 -10.71 8.50 1.43
N VAL A 32 -10.80 7.32 0.83
CA VAL A 32 -10.68 6.06 1.56
C VAL A 32 -9.23 5.74 1.88
N ASN A 33 -8.35 5.77 0.88
CA ASN A 33 -6.97 5.30 1.04
C ASN A 33 -6.09 6.27 1.85
N CYS A 34 -6.40 7.58 1.84
CA CYS A 34 -5.58 8.59 2.51
C CYS A 34 -6.33 9.28 3.66
N ARG A 35 -7.44 9.98 3.37
CA ARG A 35 -8.14 10.80 4.37
C ARG A 35 -8.69 9.95 5.51
N ALA A 36 -9.44 8.88 5.22
CA ALA A 36 -10.00 8.01 6.24
C ALA A 36 -8.90 7.30 7.05
N LEU A 37 -7.88 6.76 6.39
CA LEU A 37 -6.73 6.13 7.03
C LEU A 37 -6.03 7.08 8.01
N THR A 38 -5.79 8.33 7.60
CA THR A 38 -5.16 9.36 8.45
C THR A 38 -6.05 9.70 9.63
N ALA A 39 -7.36 9.93 9.39
CA ALA A 39 -8.33 10.26 10.42
C ALA A 39 -8.43 9.15 11.48
N VAL A 40 -8.60 7.88 11.06
CA VAL A 40 -8.69 6.74 11.96
C VAL A 40 -7.40 6.59 12.78
N THR A 41 -6.24 6.70 12.13
CA THR A 41 -4.94 6.63 12.83
C THR A 41 -4.86 7.73 13.89
N ARG A 42 -5.19 8.98 13.54
CA ARG A 42 -5.13 10.12 14.46
C ARG A 42 -6.08 10.00 15.64
N LEU A 43 -7.30 9.52 15.39
CA LEU A 43 -8.33 9.32 16.43
C LEU A 43 -7.99 8.19 17.41
N VAL A 44 -7.34 7.13 16.94
CA VAL A 44 -6.98 5.97 17.77
C VAL A 44 -5.68 6.19 18.55
N LEU A 45 -4.77 7.01 18.02
CA LEU A 45 -3.43 7.21 18.58
C LEU A 45 -3.39 7.62 20.06
N PRO A 46 -4.31 8.44 20.63
CA PRO A 46 -4.34 8.77 22.05
C PRO A 46 -4.63 7.56 22.94
N TYR A 47 -5.25 6.51 22.40
CA TYR A 47 -5.62 5.30 23.13
C TYR A 47 -4.57 4.18 22.98
N MET A 48 -3.44 4.46 22.33
CA MET A 48 -2.36 3.51 22.12
C MET A 48 -1.26 3.72 23.16
N SER A 49 -0.95 2.67 23.87
CA SER A 49 0.11 2.65 24.85
C SER A 49 1.40 2.03 24.27
N GLU A 50 2.42 1.97 25.08
CA GLU A 50 3.70 1.30 24.78
C GLU A 50 3.49 -0.14 24.27
N ASN A 51 4.35 -0.56 23.32
CA ASN A 51 4.29 -1.84 22.63
C ASN A 51 3.05 -2.07 21.75
N SER A 52 2.29 -1.01 21.47
CA SER A 52 1.17 -1.06 20.49
C SER A 52 1.68 -1.05 19.06
N ARG A 53 0.84 -1.46 18.12
CA ARG A 53 1.19 -1.60 16.70
C ARG A 53 0.16 -0.99 15.77
N ILE A 54 0.66 -0.37 14.71
CA ILE A 54 -0.14 0.17 13.60
C ILE A 54 0.32 -0.55 12.33
N LEU A 55 -0.59 -1.28 11.69
CA LEU A 55 -0.36 -1.91 10.39
C LEU A 55 -1.17 -1.18 9.33
N GLN A 56 -0.47 -0.54 8.38
CA GLN A 56 -1.06 0.22 7.27
C GLN A 56 -0.92 -0.57 5.97
N PHE A 57 -2.02 -0.82 5.26
CA PHE A 57 -1.97 -1.48 3.96
C PHE A 57 -1.68 -0.48 2.83
N ALA A 58 -0.40 -0.34 2.50
CA ALA A 58 0.07 0.29 1.28
C ALA A 58 -0.05 -0.70 0.08
N SER A 59 0.89 -0.72 -0.82
CA SER A 59 0.98 -1.60 -1.98
C SER A 59 2.39 -1.56 -2.57
N ALA A 60 2.78 -2.52 -3.39
CA ALA A 60 3.95 -2.40 -4.26
C ALA A 60 3.79 -1.25 -5.29
N ALA A 61 2.55 -0.85 -5.59
CA ALA A 61 2.24 0.35 -6.38
C ALA A 61 2.78 1.65 -5.75
N ALA A 62 3.08 1.64 -4.44
CA ALA A 62 3.73 2.75 -3.76
C ALA A 62 5.20 2.97 -4.14
N PHE A 63 5.81 2.04 -4.85
CA PHE A 63 7.24 2.09 -5.14
C PHE A 63 7.58 2.81 -6.44
N LEU A 64 6.64 2.84 -7.39
CA LEU A 64 6.83 3.42 -8.71
C LEU A 64 5.50 4.02 -9.20
N PRO A 65 5.49 5.20 -9.85
CA PRO A 65 4.32 5.71 -10.55
C PRO A 65 3.78 4.68 -11.55
N GLN A 66 2.47 4.61 -11.72
CA GLN A 66 1.86 3.64 -12.63
C GLN A 66 0.88 4.35 -13.58
N PRO A 67 1.21 4.48 -14.87
CA PRO A 67 0.25 4.91 -15.88
C PRO A 67 -1.03 4.05 -15.84
N ARG A 68 -2.17 4.66 -16.08
CA ARG A 68 -3.51 4.06 -15.97
C ARG A 68 -3.89 3.61 -14.55
N PHE A 69 -3.08 3.93 -13.55
CA PHE A 69 -3.32 3.62 -12.13
C PHE A 69 -2.76 4.73 -11.24
N ALA A 70 -2.72 5.95 -11.78
CA ALA A 70 -2.00 7.09 -11.23
C ALA A 70 -2.46 7.45 -9.81
N VAL A 71 -3.75 7.70 -9.63
CA VAL A 71 -4.31 8.10 -8.33
C VAL A 71 -4.12 6.99 -7.29
N TYR A 72 -4.39 5.74 -7.65
CA TYR A 72 -4.16 4.61 -6.73
C TYR A 72 -2.69 4.53 -6.29
N ALA A 73 -1.75 4.56 -7.23
CA ALA A 73 -0.32 4.50 -6.93
C ALA A 73 0.10 5.68 -6.04
N ALA A 74 -0.39 6.88 -6.32
CA ALA A 74 -0.15 8.07 -5.50
C ALA A 74 -0.71 7.91 -4.07
N THR A 75 -1.95 7.40 -3.91
CA THR A 75 -2.51 7.15 -2.57
C THR A 75 -1.70 6.12 -1.79
N LYS A 76 -1.20 5.07 -2.45
CA LYS A 76 -0.37 4.05 -1.78
C LYS A 76 1.04 4.54 -1.46
N SER A 77 1.58 5.47 -2.26
CA SER A 77 2.83 6.19 -1.95
C SER A 77 2.64 7.11 -0.73
N PHE A 78 1.50 7.80 -0.63
CA PHE A 78 1.12 8.54 0.57
C PHE A 78 1.13 7.63 1.80
N VAL A 79 0.45 6.49 1.76
CA VAL A 79 0.38 5.55 2.89
C VAL A 79 1.78 5.06 3.30
N LEU A 80 2.64 4.72 2.34
CA LEU A 80 4.01 4.28 2.62
C LEU A 80 4.84 5.39 3.27
N SER A 81 4.79 6.61 2.73
CA SER A 81 5.53 7.76 3.24
C SER A 81 5.04 8.15 4.64
N TYR A 82 3.73 8.28 4.82
CA TYR A 82 3.08 8.58 6.10
C TYR A 82 3.45 7.55 7.18
N SER A 83 3.35 6.24 6.86
CA SER A 83 3.71 5.18 7.80
C SER A 83 5.17 5.26 8.25
N ARG A 84 6.09 5.60 7.35
CA ARG A 84 7.52 5.73 7.66
C ARG A 84 7.82 6.92 8.56
N ALA A 85 7.19 8.07 8.28
CA ALA A 85 7.33 9.26 9.11
C ALA A 85 6.75 9.00 10.51
N LEU A 86 5.51 8.48 10.57
CA LEU A 86 4.83 8.16 11.82
C LEU A 86 5.62 7.16 12.67
N ALA A 87 6.29 6.18 12.06
CA ALA A 87 7.16 5.24 12.77
C ALA A 87 8.36 5.92 13.47
N MET A 88 8.81 7.06 12.95
CA MET A 88 9.87 7.84 13.58
C MET A 88 9.32 8.72 14.72
N GLU A 89 8.18 9.36 14.49
CA GLU A 89 7.52 10.21 15.49
C GLU A 89 7.12 9.42 16.75
N LEU A 90 6.65 8.18 16.56
CA LEU A 90 6.16 7.33 17.65
C LEU A 90 7.23 6.48 18.32
N LYS A 91 8.48 6.60 17.88
CA LYS A 91 9.59 5.79 18.42
C LYS A 91 9.77 5.97 19.94
N SER A 92 9.70 7.20 20.44
CA SER A 92 9.82 7.50 21.87
C SER A 92 8.68 6.91 22.71
N ARG A 93 7.50 6.73 22.10
CA ARG A 93 6.34 6.09 22.72
C ARG A 93 6.36 4.57 22.60
N GLN A 94 7.39 3.99 21.96
CA GLN A 94 7.49 2.56 21.67
C GLN A 94 6.26 1.99 20.93
N ILE A 95 5.65 2.80 20.04
CA ILE A 95 4.57 2.37 19.15
C ILE A 95 5.16 2.05 17.79
N TYR A 96 4.94 0.83 17.31
CA TYR A 96 5.53 0.33 16.06
C TYR A 96 4.58 0.49 14.89
N VAL A 97 5.06 1.10 13.80
CA VAL A 97 4.28 1.30 12.58
C VAL A 97 4.89 0.50 11.44
N THR A 98 4.06 -0.28 10.76
CA THR A 98 4.45 -1.12 9.62
C THR A 98 3.59 -0.79 8.41
N ALA A 99 4.22 -0.45 7.27
CA ALA A 99 3.58 -0.40 5.98
C ALA A 99 3.66 -1.77 5.30
N ALA A 100 2.54 -2.44 5.10
CA ALA A 100 2.47 -3.64 4.27
C ALA A 100 2.38 -3.24 2.80
N CYS A 101 3.33 -3.69 1.99
CA CYS A 101 3.44 -3.39 0.57
C CYS A 101 3.35 -4.69 -0.25
N PRO A 102 2.16 -5.31 -0.34
CA PRO A 102 1.98 -6.49 -1.18
C PRO A 102 2.06 -6.11 -2.67
N GLY A 103 2.55 -7.05 -3.48
CA GLY A 103 2.28 -7.06 -4.91
C GLY A 103 0.84 -7.49 -5.22
N PRO A 104 0.53 -7.91 -6.43
CA PRO A 104 -0.79 -8.44 -6.77
C PRO A 104 -1.19 -9.61 -5.86
N VAL A 105 -2.41 -9.55 -5.30
CA VAL A 105 -2.96 -10.57 -4.40
C VAL A 105 -4.29 -11.06 -4.96
N LYS A 106 -4.53 -12.35 -4.92
CA LYS A 106 -5.78 -12.96 -5.39
C LYS A 106 -6.91 -12.63 -4.40
N THR A 107 -7.59 -11.52 -4.62
CA THR A 107 -8.72 -11.00 -3.85
C THR A 107 -9.71 -10.34 -4.80
N GLU A 108 -10.89 -9.99 -4.34
CA GLU A 108 -11.91 -9.21 -5.06
C GLU A 108 -11.42 -7.80 -5.47
N PHE A 109 -10.22 -7.40 -5.04
CA PHE A 109 -9.67 -6.07 -5.37
C PHE A 109 -9.61 -5.82 -6.88
N PHE A 110 -9.21 -6.82 -7.67
CA PHE A 110 -9.13 -6.67 -9.12
C PHE A 110 -10.51 -6.67 -9.79
N ASP A 111 -11.50 -7.36 -9.23
CA ASP A 111 -12.87 -7.33 -9.72
C ASP A 111 -13.49 -5.92 -9.56
N ILE A 112 -13.08 -5.18 -8.54
CA ILE A 112 -13.48 -3.79 -8.28
C ILE A 112 -12.62 -2.79 -9.07
N ALA A 113 -11.33 -3.08 -9.21
CA ALA A 113 -10.36 -2.16 -9.81
C ALA A 113 -10.51 -2.06 -11.33
N GLU A 114 -10.99 -3.14 -11.99
CA GLU A 114 -11.06 -3.19 -13.44
C GLU A 114 -12.42 -2.76 -13.97
N THR A 115 -12.39 -1.71 -14.79
CA THR A 115 -13.55 -1.26 -15.57
C THR A 115 -13.57 -1.85 -16.98
N THR A 116 -12.44 -2.38 -17.48
CA THR A 116 -12.24 -2.85 -18.86
C THR A 116 -12.09 -4.36 -19.02
N GLY A 117 -12.09 -5.13 -17.92
CA GLY A 117 -12.09 -6.61 -17.96
C GLY A 117 -10.74 -7.28 -18.22
N GLU A 118 -9.64 -6.54 -18.38
CA GLU A 118 -8.33 -7.13 -18.68
C GLU A 118 -7.27 -6.87 -17.60
N ILE A 119 -7.07 -7.86 -16.72
CA ILE A 119 -5.90 -7.88 -15.84
C ILE A 119 -4.65 -8.18 -16.69
N PRO A 120 -3.64 -7.31 -16.72
CA PRO A 120 -2.40 -7.60 -17.43
C PRO A 120 -1.84 -8.97 -17.06
N LEU A 121 -1.46 -9.77 -18.07
CA LEU A 121 -1.04 -11.17 -17.90
C LEU A 121 0.06 -11.33 -16.84
N TYR A 122 1.02 -10.41 -16.80
CA TYR A 122 2.10 -10.45 -15.82
C TYR A 122 1.60 -10.32 -14.37
N LYS A 123 0.52 -9.57 -14.12
CA LYS A 123 -0.09 -9.47 -12.79
C LYS A 123 -0.76 -10.78 -12.39
N ARG A 124 -1.42 -11.46 -13.34
CA ARG A 124 -2.05 -12.77 -13.08
C ARG A 124 -1.03 -13.83 -12.69
N LEU A 125 0.15 -13.84 -13.34
CA LEU A 125 1.22 -14.82 -13.08
C LEU A 125 1.90 -14.66 -11.72
N VAL A 126 1.87 -13.46 -11.13
CA VAL A 126 2.55 -13.16 -9.86
C VAL A 126 1.59 -13.00 -8.68
N MET A 127 0.30 -13.34 -8.85
CA MET A 127 -0.70 -13.21 -7.78
C MET A 127 -0.34 -14.06 -6.56
N ALA A 128 -0.23 -13.41 -5.42
CA ALA A 128 0.08 -14.03 -4.16
C ALA A 128 -1.18 -14.53 -3.44
N ASN A 129 -1.02 -15.56 -2.59
CA ASN A 129 -2.09 -16.01 -1.73
C ASN A 129 -2.33 -15.00 -0.59
N PRO A 130 -3.57 -14.49 -0.38
CA PRO A 130 -3.88 -13.46 0.60
C PRO A 130 -3.52 -13.88 2.03
N LYS A 131 -3.80 -15.12 2.42
CA LYS A 131 -3.47 -15.64 3.76
C LYS A 131 -1.96 -15.58 4.04
N LYS A 132 -1.13 -15.91 3.05
CA LYS A 132 0.33 -15.86 3.18
C LYS A 132 0.84 -14.42 3.28
N VAL A 133 0.23 -13.50 2.52
CA VAL A 133 0.55 -12.05 2.56
C VAL A 133 0.23 -11.47 3.92
N VAL A 134 -0.99 -11.70 4.42
CA VAL A 134 -1.44 -11.21 5.74
C VAL A 134 -0.57 -11.80 6.86
N LYS A 135 -0.33 -13.11 6.85
CA LYS A 135 0.55 -13.76 7.85
C LYS A 135 1.95 -13.14 7.88
N LYS A 136 2.50 -12.80 6.71
CA LYS A 136 3.80 -12.13 6.60
C LYS A 136 3.72 -10.70 7.16
N ALA A 137 2.71 -9.92 6.80
CA ALA A 137 2.54 -8.54 7.27
C ALA A 137 2.40 -8.48 8.80
N LEU A 138 1.58 -9.35 9.38
CA LEU A 138 1.42 -9.47 10.83
C LEU A 138 2.74 -9.84 11.50
N ARG A 139 3.43 -10.88 11.00
CA ARG A 139 4.73 -11.27 11.55
C ARG A 139 5.75 -10.13 11.50
N ASP A 140 5.85 -9.42 10.38
CA ASP A 140 6.79 -8.32 10.24
C ASP A 140 6.43 -7.15 11.17
N SER A 141 5.12 -6.88 11.37
CA SER A 141 4.63 -5.89 12.33
C SER A 141 5.00 -6.29 13.77
N MET A 142 4.81 -7.55 14.14
CA MET A 142 5.22 -8.07 15.46
C MET A 142 6.73 -7.97 15.69
N MET A 143 7.54 -8.04 14.63
CA MET A 143 8.99 -7.84 14.66
C MET A 143 9.42 -6.36 14.61
N GLY A 144 8.48 -5.41 14.60
CA GLY A 144 8.76 -3.98 14.52
C GLY A 144 9.35 -3.51 13.18
N LYS A 145 9.17 -4.27 12.10
CA LYS A 145 9.65 -3.86 10.78
C LYS A 145 8.79 -2.72 10.22
N ARG A 146 9.43 -1.67 9.73
CA ARG A 146 8.75 -0.50 9.16
C ARG A 146 8.07 -0.77 7.80
N VAL A 147 8.61 -1.70 7.01
CA VAL A 147 8.08 -2.08 5.70
C VAL A 147 8.03 -3.60 5.59
N SER A 148 6.89 -4.13 5.18
CA SER A 148 6.68 -5.55 4.90
C SER A 148 6.43 -5.76 3.42
N VAL A 149 7.33 -6.47 2.73
CA VAL A 149 7.21 -6.83 1.31
C VAL A 149 7.14 -8.34 1.19
N TYR A 150 6.06 -8.84 0.55
CA TYR A 150 5.86 -10.27 0.36
C TYR A 150 6.45 -10.75 -0.97
N GLY A 151 7.15 -11.88 -0.91
CA GLY A 151 7.71 -12.58 -2.08
C GLY A 151 9.06 -12.03 -2.56
N PRO A 152 9.89 -12.91 -3.17
CA PRO A 152 11.23 -12.53 -3.61
C PRO A 152 11.18 -11.51 -4.75
N LEU A 153 10.29 -11.70 -5.73
CA LEU A 153 10.14 -10.80 -6.88
C LEU A 153 9.82 -9.36 -6.45
N MET A 154 8.87 -9.19 -5.52
CA MET A 154 8.51 -7.85 -5.02
C MET A 154 9.63 -7.23 -4.19
N LYS A 155 10.46 -8.01 -3.52
CA LYS A 155 11.65 -7.50 -2.82
C LYS A 155 12.71 -7.01 -3.80
N VAL A 156 12.95 -7.76 -4.87
CA VAL A 156 13.87 -7.33 -5.95
C VAL A 156 13.35 -6.05 -6.58
N PHE A 157 12.08 -5.98 -6.94
CA PHE A 157 11.45 -4.77 -7.47
C PHE A 157 11.62 -3.58 -6.50
N PHE A 158 11.35 -3.78 -5.20
CA PHE A 158 11.55 -2.75 -4.18
C PHE A 158 12.99 -2.24 -4.08
N LEU A 159 13.98 -3.10 -4.33
CA LEU A 159 15.38 -2.69 -4.37
C LEU A 159 15.72 -1.94 -5.66
N LEU A 160 15.27 -2.41 -6.79
CA LEU A 160 15.52 -1.78 -8.10
C LEU A 160 15.01 -0.35 -8.16
N VAL A 161 13.77 -0.09 -7.69
CA VAL A 161 13.20 1.27 -7.69
C VAL A 161 13.87 2.23 -6.72
N LYS A 162 14.74 1.75 -5.83
CA LYS A 162 15.58 2.60 -4.97
C LYS A 162 16.90 2.99 -5.61
N VAL A 163 17.38 2.20 -6.56
CA VAL A 163 18.70 2.37 -7.17
C VAL A 163 18.60 3.12 -8.48
N PHE A 164 17.57 2.82 -9.28
CA PHE A 164 17.39 3.42 -10.60
C PHE A 164 16.39 4.58 -10.55
N PRO A 165 16.62 5.65 -11.35
CA PRO A 165 15.63 6.73 -11.51
C PRO A 165 14.29 6.19 -11.99
N HIS A 166 13.19 6.73 -11.44
CA HIS A 166 11.84 6.27 -11.82
C HIS A 166 11.57 6.44 -13.31
N ASP A 167 11.98 7.57 -13.91
CA ASP A 167 11.76 7.83 -15.35
C ASP A 167 12.45 6.80 -16.23
N PHE A 168 13.64 6.33 -15.85
CA PHE A 168 14.32 5.25 -16.55
C PHE A 168 13.52 3.94 -16.48
N ILE A 169 13.00 3.58 -15.30
CA ILE A 169 12.19 2.36 -15.15
C ILE A 169 10.86 2.50 -15.91
N LEU A 170 10.23 3.67 -15.85
CA LEU A 170 8.99 3.95 -16.56
C LEU A 170 9.17 3.86 -18.08
N SER A 171 10.24 4.44 -18.62
CA SER A 171 10.54 4.33 -20.05
C SER A 171 10.75 2.88 -20.50
N LEU A 172 11.37 2.04 -19.66
CA LEU A 172 11.58 0.62 -19.98
C LEU A 172 10.28 -0.21 -19.92
N LEU A 173 9.38 0.11 -18.98
CA LEU A 173 8.16 -0.69 -18.77
C LEU A 173 6.96 -0.22 -19.60
N PHE A 174 6.93 1.05 -20.00
CA PHE A 174 5.80 1.71 -20.64
C PHE A 174 6.17 2.43 -21.95
N SER A 175 7.37 2.16 -22.52
CA SER A 175 7.69 2.56 -23.90
C SER A 175 6.77 1.78 -24.83
N ALA A 176 5.73 2.43 -25.33
CA ALA A 176 4.91 1.94 -26.43
C ALA A 176 5.57 2.30 -27.75
#